data_eacf8a3b788580fe8797232d0f7d9377
#
_entry.id   eacf8a3b788580fe8797232d0f7d9377
#
_cell.length_a   1.000
_cell.length_b   1.000
_cell.length_c   1.000
_cell.angle_alpha   90.00
_cell.angle_beta   90.00
_cell.angle_gamma   90.00
#
_symmetry.space_group_name_H-M   'P 1'
#
loop_
_entity.id
_entity.type
_entity.pdbx_description
1 polymer ?
#
loop_
_entity_poly.entity_id
_entity_poly.type
_entity_poly.pdbx_seq_one_letter_code
_entity_poly.pdbx_strand_id
1 'polypeptide(L)'
;MLYRYLLILLIIFPIKAMALIEVDITRGNLSPLPVAVSPLSIDDNSKENFKKILKKENLGAEISLIVENNLKQTGLFNPLDKNAFLQKPDIANLKPRFEDWNLIKAQALITGKVTFVDDKLRVEFRLWDILAGKEMMALAFTTVPSNWRRVGHIITDKV
;
A
#
# COMPACT_ATOMS: atom_id res chain seq x y z
N MET A 1 50.56 -40.02 40.36
CA MET A 1 50.61 -39.65 38.95
C MET A 1 49.22 -39.80 38.27
N LEU A 2 48.45 -40.80 38.64
CA LEU A 2 47.12 -41.07 38.01
C LEU A 2 46.12 -39.91 38.12
N TYR A 3 46.06 -39.16 39.23
CA TYR A 3 45.17 -38.04 39.43
C TYR A 3 45.42 -36.84 38.50
N ARG A 4 46.63 -36.64 38.00
CA ARG A 4 46.96 -35.55 37.05
C ARG A 4 46.36 -35.82 35.67
N TYR A 5 46.28 -37.07 35.24
CA TYR A 5 45.68 -37.46 33.97
C TYR A 5 44.15 -37.46 34.06
N LEU A 6 43.58 -37.77 35.24
CA LEU A 6 42.14 -37.68 35.46
C LEU A 6 41.64 -36.25 35.41
N LEU A 7 42.40 -35.27 35.91
CA LEU A 7 42.10 -33.85 35.89
C LEU A 7 42.17 -33.29 34.47
N ILE A 8 43.09 -33.75 33.64
CA ILE A 8 43.24 -33.37 32.23
C ILE A 8 42.06 -33.93 31.41
N LEU A 9 41.60 -35.13 31.70
CA LEU A 9 40.44 -35.74 31.00
C LEU A 9 39.15 -35.00 31.27
N LEU A 10 38.97 -34.38 32.44
CA LEU A 10 37.77 -33.60 32.80
C LEU A 10 37.65 -32.26 32.03
N ILE A 11 38.79 -31.71 31.56
CA ILE A 11 38.84 -30.42 30.85
C ILE A 11 38.50 -30.60 29.36
N ILE A 12 38.55 -31.82 28.81
CA ILE A 12 38.34 -32.10 27.38
C ILE A 12 36.85 -32.34 27.04
N PHE A 13 35.97 -32.44 28.05
CA PHE A 13 34.54 -32.59 27.76
C PHE A 13 33.96 -31.24 27.25
N PRO A 14 33.57 -31.14 25.97
CA PRO A 14 32.92 -29.94 25.47
C PRO A 14 31.55 -29.85 26.12
N ILE A 15 31.34 -28.91 27.02
CA ILE A 15 30.04 -28.52 27.49
C ILE A 15 29.34 -27.87 26.29
N LYS A 16 28.38 -28.57 25.68
CA LYS A 16 27.49 -27.96 24.68
C LYS A 16 26.69 -26.92 25.39
N ALA A 17 27.11 -25.67 25.30
CA ALA A 17 26.27 -24.54 25.66
C ALA A 17 25.09 -24.49 24.65
N MET A 18 23.93 -24.96 25.03
CA MET A 18 22.70 -24.71 24.31
C MET A 18 22.39 -23.24 24.55
N ALA A 19 22.75 -22.40 23.59
CA ALA A 19 22.23 -21.05 23.51
C ALA A 19 20.72 -21.18 23.26
N LEU A 20 19.92 -20.99 24.29
CA LEU A 20 18.49 -20.80 24.16
C LEU A 20 18.28 -19.46 23.44
N ILE A 21 17.95 -19.50 22.16
CA ILE A 21 17.53 -18.30 21.44
C ILE A 21 16.13 -17.99 21.98
N GLU A 22 16.06 -17.14 22.98
CA GLU A 22 14.80 -16.56 23.44
C GLU A 22 14.36 -15.55 22.38
N VAL A 23 13.50 -16.00 21.45
CA VAL A 23 12.82 -15.10 20.51
C VAL A 23 11.75 -14.38 21.31
N ASP A 24 12.10 -13.20 21.79
CA ASP A 24 11.13 -12.30 22.40
C ASP A 24 10.14 -11.80 21.32
N ILE A 25 9.00 -12.50 21.21
CA ILE A 25 7.89 -12.12 20.32
C ILE A 25 7.05 -11.00 20.99
N THR A 26 7.56 -10.37 22.03
CA THR A 26 6.86 -9.28 22.69
C THR A 26 6.88 -8.03 21.81
N ARG A 27 5.77 -7.87 21.10
CA ARG A 27 5.35 -6.65 20.41
C ARG A 27 6.33 -6.19 19.33
N GLY A 28 6.25 -6.83 18.19
CA GLY A 28 6.63 -6.15 16.96
C GLY A 28 5.79 -4.88 16.86
N ASN A 29 6.34 -3.76 17.29
CA ASN A 29 5.78 -2.45 17.01
C ASN A 29 6.01 -2.19 15.52
N LEU A 30 5.20 -2.87 14.70
CA LEU A 30 5.21 -2.67 13.25
C LEU A 30 4.70 -1.25 13.05
N SER A 31 5.63 -0.33 12.80
CA SER A 31 5.25 1.01 12.38
C SER A 31 4.39 0.88 11.12
N PRO A 32 3.17 1.44 11.09
CA PRO A 32 2.32 1.34 9.92
C PRO A 32 3.04 1.84 8.67
N LEU A 33 2.90 1.10 7.57
CA LEU A 33 3.59 1.37 6.30
C LEU A 33 3.09 2.70 5.70
N PRO A 34 3.97 3.69 5.45
CA PRO A 34 3.57 4.94 4.83
C PRO A 34 3.11 4.71 3.39
N VAL A 35 1.83 4.97 3.12
CA VAL A 35 1.21 4.78 1.81
C VAL A 35 0.66 6.10 1.27
N ALA A 36 0.98 6.41 0.03
CA ALA A 36 0.36 7.52 -0.69
C ALA A 36 -0.85 7.00 -1.48
N VAL A 37 -2.03 7.58 -1.25
CA VAL A 37 -3.24 7.28 -2.03
C VAL A 37 -3.55 8.50 -2.88
N SER A 38 -3.08 8.48 -4.14
CA SER A 38 -3.35 9.56 -5.08
C SER A 38 -4.84 9.60 -5.43
N PRO A 39 -5.46 10.78 -5.57
CA PRO A 39 -6.79 10.86 -6.18
C PRO A 39 -6.77 10.14 -7.53
N LEU A 40 -7.79 9.32 -7.81
CA LEU A 40 -7.89 8.69 -9.13
C LEU A 40 -8.19 9.75 -10.18
N SER A 41 -7.48 9.72 -11.30
CA SER A 41 -7.71 10.66 -12.40
C SER A 41 -9.04 10.38 -13.11
N ILE A 42 -9.66 11.42 -13.65
CA ILE A 42 -10.91 11.31 -14.43
C ILE A 42 -10.76 12.20 -15.66
N ASP A 43 -11.08 11.69 -16.85
CA ASP A 43 -11.18 12.50 -18.05
C ASP A 43 -12.46 13.36 -18.05
N ASP A 44 -12.48 14.45 -18.82
CA ASP A 44 -13.56 15.43 -18.79
C ASP A 44 -14.91 14.85 -19.22
N ASN A 45 -14.95 13.96 -20.22
CA ASN A 45 -16.17 13.29 -20.64
C ASN A 45 -16.78 12.45 -19.54
N SER A 46 -15.95 11.67 -18.88
CA SER A 46 -16.35 10.82 -17.74
C SER A 46 -16.82 11.67 -16.57
N LYS A 47 -16.15 12.79 -16.29
CA LYS A 47 -16.52 13.73 -15.23
C LYS A 47 -17.93 14.29 -15.44
N GLU A 48 -18.26 14.73 -16.66
CA GLU A 48 -19.60 15.21 -16.98
C GLU A 48 -20.68 14.13 -16.80
N ASN A 49 -20.43 12.91 -17.27
CA ASN A 49 -21.36 11.80 -17.12
C ASN A 49 -21.62 11.46 -15.65
N PHE A 50 -20.57 11.36 -14.83
CA PHE A 50 -20.74 11.11 -13.40
C PHE A 50 -21.43 12.24 -12.67
N LYS A 51 -21.20 13.50 -13.07
CA LYS A 51 -21.94 14.65 -12.54
C LYS A 51 -23.43 14.55 -12.85
N LYS A 52 -23.80 14.14 -14.05
CA LYS A 52 -25.22 13.95 -14.46
C LYS A 52 -25.87 12.79 -13.71
N ILE A 53 -25.20 11.62 -13.64
CA ILE A 53 -25.79 10.38 -13.14
C ILE A 53 -25.73 10.29 -11.61
N LEU A 54 -24.58 10.62 -11.02
CA LEU A 54 -24.31 10.43 -9.59
C LEU A 54 -24.34 11.72 -8.78
N LYS A 55 -24.46 12.88 -9.43
CA LYS A 55 -24.32 14.22 -8.81
C LYS A 55 -22.96 14.38 -8.12
N LYS A 56 -21.90 13.78 -8.70
CA LYS A 56 -20.54 13.76 -8.17
C LYS A 56 -19.59 14.47 -9.14
N GLU A 57 -18.84 15.46 -8.62
CA GLU A 57 -17.87 16.22 -9.42
C GLU A 57 -16.47 15.60 -9.38
N ASN A 58 -16.10 15.00 -8.24
CA ASN A 58 -14.77 14.46 -7.99
C ASN A 58 -14.82 12.99 -7.58
N LEU A 59 -15.48 12.15 -8.39
CA LEU A 59 -15.68 10.74 -8.07
C LEU A 59 -14.35 10.01 -7.80
N GLY A 60 -13.28 10.33 -8.54
CA GLY A 60 -11.97 9.72 -8.33
C GLY A 60 -11.38 10.03 -6.95
N ALA A 61 -11.50 11.28 -6.50
CA ALA A 61 -11.06 11.66 -5.17
C ALA A 61 -11.90 11.00 -4.07
N GLU A 62 -13.22 10.84 -4.30
CA GLU A 62 -14.10 10.18 -3.34
C GLU A 62 -13.79 8.67 -3.21
N ILE A 63 -13.50 7.98 -4.32
CA ILE A 63 -13.06 6.58 -4.29
C ILE A 63 -11.73 6.47 -3.53
N SER A 64 -10.77 7.34 -3.82
CA SER A 64 -9.47 7.34 -3.13
C SER A 64 -9.60 7.61 -1.64
N LEU A 65 -10.56 8.45 -1.23
CA LEU A 65 -10.82 8.72 0.19
C LEU A 65 -11.35 7.46 0.92
N ILE A 66 -12.17 6.65 0.26
CA ILE A 66 -12.62 5.37 0.83
C ILE A 66 -11.44 4.43 1.02
N VAL A 67 -10.58 4.31 0.01
CA VAL A 67 -9.37 3.47 0.09
C VAL A 67 -8.47 3.93 1.24
N GLU A 68 -8.20 5.23 1.32
CA GLU A 68 -7.38 5.83 2.38
C GLU A 68 -7.92 5.53 3.78
N ASN A 69 -9.22 5.78 4.00
CA ASN A 69 -9.86 5.53 5.29
C ASN A 69 -9.83 4.05 5.67
N ASN A 70 -10.10 3.16 4.73
CA ASN A 70 -10.06 1.73 4.98
C ASN A 70 -8.65 1.25 5.32
N LEU A 71 -7.63 1.66 4.54
CA LEU A 71 -6.24 1.32 4.83
C LEU A 71 -5.80 1.81 6.22
N LYS A 72 -6.17 3.03 6.58
CA LYS A 72 -5.91 3.58 7.91
C LYS A 72 -6.54 2.74 9.03
N GLN A 73 -7.78 2.27 8.82
CA GLN A 73 -8.51 1.47 9.80
C GLN A 73 -7.88 0.10 10.05
N THR A 74 -7.12 -0.46 9.10
CA THR A 74 -6.41 -1.72 9.30
C THR A 74 -5.31 -1.62 10.36
N GLY A 75 -4.79 -0.42 10.64
CA GLY A 75 -3.63 -0.20 11.49
C GLY A 75 -2.29 -0.63 10.86
N LEU A 76 -2.30 -1.24 9.68
CA LEU A 76 -1.11 -1.69 8.96
C LEU A 76 -0.52 -0.59 8.08
N PHE A 77 -1.32 0.40 7.68
CA PHE A 77 -0.94 1.48 6.80
C PHE A 77 -1.10 2.84 7.47
N ASN A 78 -0.20 3.76 7.11
CA ASN A 78 -0.28 5.17 7.47
C ASN A 78 -0.42 6.02 6.19
N PRO A 79 -1.65 6.38 5.77
CA PRO A 79 -1.87 7.22 4.61
C PRO A 79 -1.23 8.60 4.80
N LEU A 80 -0.48 9.04 3.78
CA LEU A 80 0.20 10.32 3.77
C LEU A 80 -0.74 11.47 3.40
N ASP A 81 -0.45 12.66 3.90
CA ASP A 81 -1.20 13.88 3.58
C ASP A 81 -1.07 14.22 2.09
N LYS A 82 -2.20 14.38 1.40
CA LYS A 82 -2.27 14.74 -0.02
C LYS A 82 -1.64 16.09 -0.34
N ASN A 83 -1.57 17.00 0.62
CA ASN A 83 -0.92 18.29 0.46
C ASN A 83 0.60 18.17 0.25
N ALA A 84 1.19 17.05 0.64
CA ALA A 84 2.60 16.75 0.41
C ALA A 84 2.88 16.20 -0.99
N PHE A 85 1.86 15.86 -1.79
CA PHE A 85 2.05 15.22 -3.10
C PHE A 85 2.58 16.20 -4.14
N LEU A 86 3.73 15.87 -4.72
CA LEU A 86 4.42 16.69 -5.72
C LEU A 86 3.90 16.43 -7.14
N GLN A 87 3.34 15.24 -7.38
CA GLN A 87 2.81 14.86 -8.70
C GLN A 87 1.29 14.98 -8.74
N LYS A 88 0.79 15.48 -9.87
CA LYS A 88 -0.64 15.47 -10.17
C LYS A 88 -1.13 14.04 -10.48
N PRO A 89 -2.41 13.71 -10.19
CA PRO A 89 -2.97 12.37 -10.39
C PRO A 89 -2.81 11.83 -11.80
N ASP A 90 -2.99 12.66 -12.82
CA ASP A 90 -2.91 12.26 -14.24
C ASP A 90 -1.51 11.75 -14.61
N ILE A 91 -0.48 12.45 -14.14
CA ILE A 91 0.93 12.10 -14.39
C ILE A 91 1.30 10.84 -13.61
N ALA A 92 0.95 10.78 -12.33
CA ALA A 92 1.26 9.66 -11.46
C ALA A 92 0.60 8.34 -11.92
N ASN A 93 -0.56 8.42 -12.60
CA ASN A 93 -1.24 7.24 -13.11
C ASN A 93 -0.51 6.58 -14.30
N LEU A 94 0.23 7.32 -15.11
CA LEU A 94 0.98 6.76 -16.25
C LEU A 94 2.23 6.02 -15.77
N LYS A 95 3.14 6.74 -15.16
CA LYS A 95 4.34 6.23 -14.49
C LYS A 95 4.78 7.26 -13.45
N PRO A 96 4.76 6.90 -12.16
CA PRO A 96 5.16 7.83 -11.13
C PRO A 96 6.66 8.13 -11.22
N ARG A 97 7.05 9.36 -10.90
CA ARG A 97 8.44 9.69 -10.60
C ARG A 97 8.71 9.26 -9.16
N PHE A 98 9.29 8.09 -9.01
CA PHE A 98 9.50 7.45 -7.70
C PHE A 98 10.28 8.32 -6.72
N GLU A 99 11.19 9.15 -7.23
CA GLU A 99 11.98 10.09 -6.43
C GLU A 99 11.11 11.09 -5.68
N ASP A 100 10.09 11.66 -6.32
CA ASP A 100 9.15 12.61 -5.70
C ASP A 100 8.38 11.97 -4.53
N TRP A 101 8.00 10.71 -4.68
CA TRP A 101 7.29 9.96 -3.65
C TRP A 101 8.22 9.51 -2.51
N ASN A 102 9.47 9.20 -2.84
CA ASN A 102 10.49 8.89 -1.85
C ASN A 102 10.86 10.10 -0.99
N LEU A 103 10.87 11.31 -1.55
CA LEU A 103 11.11 12.56 -0.80
C LEU A 103 10.09 12.75 0.33
N ILE A 104 8.84 12.38 0.13
CA ILE A 104 7.79 12.42 1.15
C ILE A 104 7.70 11.12 1.97
N LYS A 105 8.70 10.23 1.83
CA LYS A 105 8.84 8.95 2.55
C LYS A 105 7.68 7.97 2.31
N ALA A 106 7.01 8.04 1.15
CA ALA A 106 6.08 6.99 0.75
C ALA A 106 6.85 5.69 0.47
N GLN A 107 6.38 4.57 0.97
CA GLN A 107 6.89 3.24 0.64
C GLN A 107 6.02 2.56 -0.41
N ALA A 108 4.72 2.82 -0.37
CA ALA A 108 3.77 2.37 -1.38
C ALA A 108 2.99 3.57 -1.94
N LEU A 109 2.55 3.44 -3.21
CA LEU A 109 1.72 4.43 -3.87
C LEU A 109 0.57 3.73 -4.59
N ILE A 110 -0.64 4.23 -4.40
CA ILE A 110 -1.82 3.83 -5.16
C ILE A 110 -2.17 4.96 -6.12
N THR A 111 -2.22 4.62 -7.42
CA THR A 111 -2.68 5.51 -8.50
C THR A 111 -3.79 4.83 -9.27
N GLY A 112 -4.50 5.58 -10.12
CA GLY A 112 -5.50 4.98 -10.97
C GLY A 112 -6.30 5.99 -11.78
N LYS A 113 -7.25 5.46 -12.54
CA LYS A 113 -8.13 6.22 -13.42
C LYS A 113 -9.56 5.73 -13.30
N VAL A 114 -10.48 6.66 -13.40
CA VAL A 114 -11.93 6.43 -13.46
C VAL A 114 -12.43 6.87 -14.82
N THR A 115 -13.11 5.99 -15.52
CA THR A 115 -13.71 6.27 -16.84
C THR A 115 -15.15 5.83 -16.90
N PHE A 116 -15.93 6.53 -17.75
CA PHE A 116 -17.32 6.18 -18.08
C PHE A 116 -17.33 5.59 -19.49
N VAL A 117 -17.64 4.31 -19.60
CA VAL A 117 -17.65 3.58 -20.88
C VAL A 117 -18.88 2.70 -20.93
N ASP A 118 -19.68 2.78 -22.02
CA ASP A 118 -20.88 1.96 -22.24
C ASP A 118 -21.83 1.96 -21.02
N ASP A 119 -22.16 3.14 -20.52
CA ASP A 119 -23.00 3.37 -19.35
C ASP A 119 -22.51 2.72 -18.05
N LYS A 120 -21.24 2.35 -18.02
CA LYS A 120 -20.58 1.70 -16.86
C LYS A 120 -19.46 2.56 -16.30
N LEU A 121 -19.25 2.38 -15.01
CA LEU A 121 -18.08 2.84 -14.29
C LEU A 121 -16.96 1.82 -14.48
N ARG A 122 -15.85 2.27 -15.08
CA ARG A 122 -14.59 1.50 -15.14
C ARG A 122 -13.56 2.20 -14.26
N VAL A 123 -12.99 1.45 -13.33
CA VAL A 123 -11.92 1.93 -12.45
C VAL A 123 -10.69 1.05 -12.64
N GLU A 124 -9.60 1.68 -12.99
CA GLU A 124 -8.27 1.06 -13.07
C GLU A 124 -7.45 1.57 -11.90
N PHE A 125 -6.72 0.69 -11.21
CA PHE A 125 -5.77 1.11 -10.20
C PHE A 125 -4.46 0.35 -10.32
N ARG A 126 -3.40 0.96 -9.82
CA ARG A 126 -2.05 0.40 -9.73
C ARG A 126 -1.51 0.61 -8.34
N LEU A 127 -0.83 -0.42 -7.86
CA LEU A 127 -0.03 -0.37 -6.63
C LEU A 127 1.44 -0.39 -7.02
N TRP A 128 2.20 0.56 -6.49
CA TRP A 128 3.61 0.73 -6.75
C TRP A 128 4.42 0.55 -5.48
N ASP A 129 5.53 -0.17 -5.59
CA ASP A 129 6.60 -0.16 -4.59
C ASP A 129 7.53 1.01 -4.91
N ILE A 130 7.56 2.01 -4.04
CA ILE A 130 8.34 3.24 -4.26
C ILE A 130 9.83 2.98 -4.09
N LEU A 131 10.20 2.13 -3.13
CA LEU A 131 11.61 1.82 -2.86
C LEU A 131 12.22 0.96 -3.97
N ALA A 132 11.48 -0.02 -4.46
CA ALA A 132 11.92 -0.86 -5.57
C ALA A 132 11.72 -0.21 -6.96
N GLY A 133 10.97 0.89 -7.04
CA GLY A 133 10.70 1.60 -8.31
C GLY A 133 9.92 0.78 -9.33
N LYS A 134 8.99 -0.06 -8.88
CA LYS A 134 8.25 -0.99 -9.76
C LYS A 134 6.77 -1.07 -9.44
N GLU A 135 5.99 -1.45 -10.45
CA GLU A 135 4.59 -1.80 -10.30
C GLU A 135 4.47 -3.19 -9.63
N MET A 136 3.68 -3.26 -8.57
CA MET A 136 3.38 -4.51 -7.88
C MET A 136 2.11 -5.15 -8.43
N MET A 137 1.12 -4.31 -8.78
CA MET A 137 -0.20 -4.75 -9.23
C MET A 137 -0.86 -3.70 -10.12
N ALA A 138 -1.57 -4.16 -11.15
CA ALA A 138 -2.49 -3.36 -11.93
C ALA A 138 -3.79 -4.14 -12.14
N LEU A 139 -4.92 -3.57 -11.76
CA LEU A 139 -6.24 -4.19 -11.89
C LEU A 139 -7.26 -3.18 -12.43
N ALA A 140 -8.28 -3.70 -13.10
CA ALA A 140 -9.41 -2.93 -13.59
C ALA A 140 -10.73 -3.59 -13.20
N PHE A 141 -11.71 -2.77 -12.79
CA PHE A 141 -13.06 -3.19 -12.45
C PHE A 141 -14.07 -2.44 -13.30
N THR A 142 -15.09 -3.13 -13.75
CA THR A 142 -16.21 -2.50 -14.45
C THR A 142 -17.50 -2.85 -13.74
N THR A 143 -18.32 -1.84 -13.43
CA THR A 143 -19.57 -2.00 -12.70
C THR A 143 -20.57 -0.91 -13.07
N VAL A 144 -21.79 -0.98 -12.52
CA VAL A 144 -22.76 0.13 -12.65
C VAL A 144 -22.30 1.33 -11.82
N PRO A 145 -22.55 2.57 -12.26
CA PRO A 145 -22.08 3.78 -11.59
C PRO A 145 -22.50 3.87 -10.12
N SER A 146 -23.68 3.40 -9.74
CA SER A 146 -24.16 3.39 -8.35
C SER A 146 -23.28 2.60 -7.36
N ASN A 147 -22.50 1.65 -7.86
CA ASN A 147 -21.63 0.79 -7.05
C ASN A 147 -20.24 1.39 -6.79
N TRP A 148 -20.03 2.64 -7.08
CA TRP A 148 -18.72 3.28 -6.98
C TRP A 148 -18.05 3.16 -5.59
N ARG A 149 -18.84 3.19 -4.50
CA ARG A 149 -18.30 3.00 -3.14
C ARG A 149 -17.71 1.61 -2.95
N ARG A 150 -18.41 0.59 -3.47
CA ARG A 150 -17.94 -0.80 -3.41
C ARG A 150 -16.58 -0.97 -4.08
N VAL A 151 -16.29 -0.22 -5.14
CA VAL A 151 -14.98 -0.28 -5.81
C VAL A 151 -13.86 0.16 -4.88
N GLY A 152 -14.07 1.23 -4.07
CA GLY A 152 -13.10 1.66 -3.06
C GLY A 152 -12.77 0.55 -2.06
N HIS A 153 -13.77 -0.18 -1.58
CA HIS A 153 -13.54 -1.32 -0.67
C HIS A 153 -12.80 -2.46 -1.38
N ILE A 154 -13.17 -2.81 -2.62
CA ILE A 154 -12.49 -3.85 -3.40
C ILE A 154 -11.01 -3.49 -3.62
N ILE A 155 -10.68 -2.24 -3.92
CA ILE A 155 -9.28 -1.79 -4.06
C ILE A 155 -8.53 -2.04 -2.74
N THR A 156 -9.11 -1.64 -1.61
CA THR A 156 -8.49 -1.84 -0.29
C THR A 156 -8.21 -3.32 -0.01
N ASP A 157 -9.16 -4.21 -0.33
CA ASP A 157 -9.02 -5.66 -0.11
C ASP A 157 -7.92 -6.30 -0.98
N LYS A 158 -7.42 -5.60 -1.99
CA LYS A 158 -6.35 -6.07 -2.90
C LYS A 158 -4.97 -5.54 -2.53
N VAL A 159 -4.90 -4.51 -1.71
CA VAL A 159 -3.65 -3.92 -1.23
C VAL A 159 -3.13 -4.62 0.01
#